data_6591ad7f07c2800510b5874636791cb6
#
_entry.id   6591ad7f07c2800510b5874636791cb6
#
_cell.length_a   1.000
_cell.length_b   1.000
_cell.length_c   1.000
_cell.angle_alpha   90.00
_cell.angle_beta   90.00
_cell.angle_gamma   90.00
#
_symmetry.space_group_name_H-M   'P 1'
#
loop_
_entity.id
_entity.type
_entity.pdbx_description
1 polymer ?
#
loop_
_entity_poly.entity_id
_entity_poly.type
_entity_poly.pdbx_seq_one_letter_code
_entity_poly.pdbx_strand_id
1 'polypeptide(L)'
;MKGKYILFLFCSLFLCEVSAQTLEQARALFTKGEYEKAKPVFKRYVKSQPSNGNYNYWYGVCCLKTGEAEEAVKPLEMAVKKRVASGQLYLGQAYNGTYRFEEAVECFEEYIADLKKRKRATEEAEKLLEKSKADLRMLKGVEDVCIIDSFVVDKATFLNAYKISEESGKLFTFNEFFQTGGDHEGTVYETEIGNKIYYSEKGERGSLDILSKNKLQNEWSNGRPLPGSINDAGNANYPYVMADGVTIYYASDGEGLGGYDIFVTRYNTNTDTYLVPENVGMPFNSPYNDYTVSYT
;
A
#
# COMPACT_ATOMS: atom_id res chain seq x y z
N MET A 1 59.83 -36.55 34.39
CA MET A 1 59.11 -35.38 34.88
C MET A 1 58.07 -34.98 33.86
N LYS A 2 56.78 -35.21 34.16
CA LYS A 2 55.66 -34.97 33.26
C LYS A 2 55.02 -33.64 33.64
N GLY A 3 55.20 -32.60 32.82
CA GLY A 3 54.55 -31.32 33.01
C GLY A 3 53.10 -31.38 32.49
N LYS A 4 52.11 -31.17 33.36
CA LYS A 4 50.69 -31.02 33.03
C LYS A 4 50.44 -29.56 32.64
N TYR A 5 50.09 -29.32 31.37
CA TYR A 5 49.54 -28.03 30.96
C TYR A 5 48.04 -28.02 31.26
N ILE A 6 47.66 -27.15 32.20
CA ILE A 6 46.26 -26.83 32.48
C ILE A 6 45.85 -25.71 31.52
N LEU A 7 45.01 -26.07 30.54
CA LEU A 7 44.41 -25.14 29.61
C LEU A 7 43.20 -24.47 30.31
N PHE A 8 43.35 -23.22 30.75
CA PHE A 8 42.25 -22.41 31.25
C PHE A 8 41.44 -21.93 30.04
N LEU A 9 40.28 -22.55 29.82
CA LEU A 9 39.28 -22.11 28.86
C LEU A 9 38.52 -20.93 29.47
N PHE A 10 38.90 -19.70 29.12
CA PHE A 10 38.17 -18.49 29.47
C PHE A 10 36.91 -18.42 28.58
N CYS A 11 35.83 -19.02 29.07
CA CYS A 11 34.50 -18.86 28.48
C CYS A 11 33.97 -17.47 28.89
N SER A 12 34.26 -16.44 28.10
CA SER A 12 33.65 -15.12 28.26
C SER A 12 32.16 -15.25 27.90
N LEU A 13 31.36 -15.49 28.93
CA LEU A 13 29.91 -15.29 28.87
C LEU A 13 29.65 -13.78 28.60
N PHE A 14 29.49 -13.42 27.35
CA PHE A 14 28.79 -12.20 26.97
C PHE A 14 27.35 -12.37 27.46
N LEU A 15 27.10 -12.06 28.72
CA LEU A 15 25.77 -11.74 29.20
C LEU A 15 25.34 -10.45 28.49
N CYS A 16 24.71 -10.61 27.31
CA CYS A 16 23.92 -9.54 26.73
C CYS A 16 22.82 -9.27 27.77
N GLU A 17 23.03 -8.29 28.65
CA GLU A 17 21.95 -7.74 29.46
C GLU A 17 20.94 -7.15 28.50
N VAL A 18 19.94 -7.95 28.14
CA VAL A 18 18.71 -7.45 27.54
C VAL A 18 18.01 -6.69 28.66
N SER A 19 18.47 -5.46 28.89
CA SER A 19 17.79 -4.51 29.77
C SER A 19 16.37 -4.36 29.22
N ALA A 20 15.41 -4.91 29.95
CA ALA A 20 14.01 -4.81 29.55
C ALA A 20 13.64 -3.33 29.50
N GLN A 21 13.39 -2.81 28.31
CA GLN A 21 13.03 -1.41 28.11
C GLN A 21 11.90 -1.00 29.05
N THR A 22 12.06 0.16 29.69
CA THR A 22 11.08 0.71 30.61
C THR A 22 9.91 1.35 29.85
N LEU A 23 8.80 1.56 30.54
CA LEU A 23 7.64 2.28 29.97
C LEU A 23 8.03 3.69 29.49
N GLU A 24 8.89 4.37 30.21
CA GLU A 24 9.34 5.72 29.88
C GLU A 24 10.17 5.74 28.59
N GLN A 25 11.09 4.79 28.45
CA GLN A 25 11.85 4.61 27.20
C GLN A 25 10.94 4.30 26.02
N ALA A 26 9.94 3.42 26.21
CA ALA A 26 8.98 3.11 25.15
C ALA A 26 8.14 4.34 24.75
N ARG A 27 7.74 5.17 25.72
CA ARG A 27 7.05 6.43 25.42
C ARG A 27 7.93 7.42 24.65
N ALA A 28 9.23 7.49 25.00
CA ALA A 28 10.17 8.33 24.25
C ALA A 28 10.34 7.85 22.80
N LEU A 29 10.43 6.53 22.58
CA LEU A 29 10.47 5.93 21.25
C LEU A 29 9.17 6.21 20.46
N PHE A 30 8.02 6.05 21.09
CA PHE A 30 6.72 6.35 20.51
C PHE A 30 6.64 7.82 20.05
N THR A 31 7.08 8.75 20.88
CA THR A 31 7.08 10.19 20.53
C THR A 31 8.01 10.51 19.36
N LYS A 32 9.10 9.72 19.19
CA LYS A 32 10.03 9.83 18.05
C LYS A 32 9.53 9.13 16.78
N GLY A 33 8.38 8.42 16.83
CA GLY A 33 7.87 7.64 15.72
C GLY A 33 8.53 6.27 15.53
N GLU A 34 9.38 5.82 16.49
CA GLU A 34 10.07 4.53 16.46
C GLU A 34 9.13 3.41 16.97
N TYR A 35 7.99 3.23 16.26
CA TYR A 35 6.88 2.38 16.70
C TYR A 35 7.27 0.90 16.82
N GLU A 36 8.05 0.37 15.88
CA GLU A 36 8.53 -1.02 15.94
C GLU A 36 9.28 -1.34 17.23
N LYS A 37 10.12 -0.40 17.69
CA LYS A 37 10.90 -0.58 18.91
C LYS A 37 10.06 -0.41 20.17
N ALA A 38 9.03 0.44 20.13
CA ALA A 38 8.14 0.70 21.27
C ALA A 38 7.08 -0.40 21.45
N LYS A 39 6.59 -1.00 20.35
CA LYS A 39 5.49 -1.97 20.30
C LYS A 39 5.64 -3.14 21.29
N PRO A 40 6.78 -3.85 21.37
CA PRO A 40 6.94 -5.00 22.29
C PRO A 40 6.76 -4.64 23.76
N VAL A 41 7.20 -3.43 24.13
CA VAL A 41 7.08 -2.94 25.51
C VAL A 41 5.62 -2.67 25.85
N PHE A 42 4.90 -1.94 25.00
CA PHE A 42 3.48 -1.67 25.21
C PHE A 42 2.64 -2.95 25.20
N LYS A 43 2.94 -3.92 24.32
CA LYS A 43 2.31 -5.24 24.32
C LYS A 43 2.42 -5.93 25.68
N ARG A 44 3.58 -5.87 26.32
CA ARG A 44 3.79 -6.41 27.68
C ARG A 44 2.95 -5.68 28.74
N TYR A 45 2.85 -4.34 28.63
CA TYR A 45 2.03 -3.56 29.57
C TYR A 45 0.54 -3.79 29.37
N VAL A 46 0.06 -3.95 28.16
CA VAL A 46 -1.34 -4.35 27.88
C VAL A 46 -1.64 -5.72 28.45
N LYS A 47 -0.71 -6.70 28.32
CA LYS A 47 -0.89 -8.03 28.95
C LYS A 47 -1.00 -7.96 30.48
N SER A 48 -0.22 -7.09 31.13
CA SER A 48 -0.23 -6.94 32.60
C SER A 48 -1.44 -6.15 33.10
N GLN A 49 -1.93 -5.17 32.33
CA GLN A 49 -3.03 -4.30 32.67
C GLN A 49 -3.97 -4.12 31.46
N PRO A 50 -4.77 -5.12 31.11
CA PRO A 50 -5.59 -5.12 29.88
C PRO A 50 -6.63 -3.98 29.82
N SER A 51 -7.06 -3.48 30.98
CA SER A 51 -8.06 -2.40 31.06
C SER A 51 -7.46 -0.99 31.08
N ASN A 52 -6.13 -0.84 30.98
CA ASN A 52 -5.48 0.46 30.97
C ASN A 52 -5.59 1.11 29.59
N GLY A 53 -6.38 2.18 29.50
CA GLY A 53 -6.65 2.86 28.22
C GLY A 53 -5.39 3.41 27.55
N ASN A 54 -4.45 3.99 28.32
CA ASN A 54 -3.22 4.54 27.74
C ASN A 54 -2.29 3.45 27.19
N TYR A 55 -2.16 2.31 27.86
CA TYR A 55 -1.33 1.21 27.37
C TYR A 55 -1.92 0.63 26.08
N ASN A 56 -3.23 0.46 26.05
CA ASN A 56 -3.94 0.03 24.87
C ASN A 56 -3.82 1.04 23.72
N TYR A 57 -3.92 2.33 24.01
CA TYR A 57 -3.73 3.38 23.00
C TYR A 57 -2.34 3.32 22.36
N TRP A 58 -1.28 3.34 23.17
CA TRP A 58 0.08 3.31 22.63
C TRP A 58 0.35 2.02 21.85
N TYR A 59 -0.12 0.88 22.37
CA TYR A 59 0.04 -0.40 21.66
C TYR A 59 -0.72 -0.42 20.33
N GLY A 60 -1.99 -0.04 20.33
CA GLY A 60 -2.81 0.01 19.13
C GLY A 60 -2.28 0.97 18.07
N VAL A 61 -1.80 2.16 18.49
CA VAL A 61 -1.13 3.09 17.54
C VAL A 61 0.16 2.49 16.99
N CYS A 62 0.96 1.80 17.79
CA CYS A 62 2.14 1.10 17.27
C CYS A 62 1.75 0.05 16.23
N CYS A 63 0.79 -0.82 16.52
CA CYS A 63 0.30 -1.83 15.57
C CYS A 63 -0.17 -1.18 14.26
N LEU A 64 -0.98 -0.13 14.35
CA LEU A 64 -1.46 0.59 13.17
C LEU A 64 -0.31 1.19 12.33
N LYS A 65 0.67 1.83 13.00
CA LYS A 65 1.82 2.46 12.32
C LYS A 65 2.86 1.47 11.78
N THR A 66 2.76 0.20 12.18
CA THR A 66 3.60 -0.90 11.67
C THR A 66 2.84 -1.82 10.71
N GLY A 67 1.67 -1.38 10.20
CA GLY A 67 0.90 -2.10 9.19
C GLY A 67 -0.01 -3.22 9.71
N GLU A 68 -0.17 -3.34 11.03
CA GLU A 68 -0.98 -4.39 11.67
C GLU A 68 -2.34 -3.82 12.11
N ALA A 69 -3.14 -3.34 11.14
CA ALA A 69 -4.41 -2.68 11.40
C ALA A 69 -5.40 -3.57 12.18
N GLU A 70 -5.49 -4.86 11.85
CA GLU A 70 -6.36 -5.82 12.54
C GLU A 70 -5.98 -5.98 14.02
N GLU A 71 -4.68 -6.07 14.34
CA GLU A 71 -4.21 -6.17 15.74
C GLU A 71 -4.41 -4.84 16.49
N ALA A 72 -4.50 -3.71 15.79
CA ALA A 72 -4.74 -2.39 16.39
C ALA A 72 -6.17 -2.19 16.89
N VAL A 73 -7.19 -2.81 16.27
CA VAL A 73 -8.60 -2.55 16.51
C VAL A 73 -8.97 -2.73 18.00
N LYS A 74 -8.80 -3.91 18.55
CA LYS A 74 -9.19 -4.23 19.94
C LYS A 74 -8.53 -3.33 20.99
N PRO A 75 -7.22 -3.08 20.95
CA PRO A 75 -6.58 -2.11 21.84
C PRO A 75 -7.15 -0.69 21.68
N LEU A 76 -7.40 -0.22 20.46
CA LEU A 76 -7.94 1.12 20.25
C LEU A 76 -9.41 1.23 20.71
N GLU A 77 -10.23 0.21 20.52
CA GLU A 77 -11.58 0.15 21.12
C GLU A 77 -11.52 0.28 22.65
N MET A 78 -10.55 -0.39 23.30
CA MET A 78 -10.35 -0.24 24.75
C MET A 78 -9.92 1.18 25.11
N ALA A 79 -9.04 1.80 24.32
CA ALA A 79 -8.61 3.18 24.54
C ALA A 79 -9.79 4.15 24.43
N VAL A 80 -10.64 3.99 23.42
CA VAL A 80 -11.88 4.78 23.24
C VAL A 80 -12.83 4.58 24.43
N LYS A 81 -13.08 3.34 24.83
CA LYS A 81 -13.91 3.02 26.02
C LYS A 81 -13.38 3.70 27.29
N LYS A 82 -12.07 3.89 27.40
CA LYS A 82 -11.42 4.62 28.51
C LYS A 82 -11.27 6.12 28.26
N ARG A 83 -11.87 6.65 27.20
CA ARG A 83 -11.86 8.07 26.82
C ARG A 83 -10.45 8.66 26.67
N VAL A 84 -9.53 7.87 26.11
CA VAL A 84 -8.18 8.37 25.78
C VAL A 84 -8.29 9.37 24.64
N ALA A 85 -7.66 10.53 24.81
CA ALA A 85 -7.61 11.54 23.76
C ALA A 85 -7.05 10.97 22.45
N SER A 86 -7.62 11.36 21.32
CA SER A 86 -7.28 10.85 19.98
C SER A 86 -7.55 9.34 19.76
N GLY A 87 -8.16 8.63 20.72
CA GLY A 87 -8.51 7.23 20.54
C GLY A 87 -9.40 7.00 19.33
N GLN A 88 -10.44 7.83 19.15
CA GLN A 88 -11.35 7.78 18.00
C GLN A 88 -10.63 7.97 16.67
N LEU A 89 -9.67 8.91 16.60
CA LEU A 89 -8.89 9.14 15.38
C LEU A 89 -8.17 7.89 14.91
N TYR A 90 -7.43 7.24 15.81
CA TYR A 90 -6.65 6.05 15.46
C TYR A 90 -7.51 4.80 15.31
N LEU A 91 -8.62 4.70 16.03
CA LEU A 91 -9.59 3.62 15.83
C LEU A 91 -10.24 3.73 14.45
N GLY A 92 -10.64 4.92 14.01
CA GLY A 92 -11.14 5.14 12.66
C GLY A 92 -10.12 4.75 11.59
N GLN A 93 -8.83 5.09 11.78
CA GLN A 93 -7.77 4.64 10.86
C GLN A 93 -7.60 3.11 10.87
N ALA A 94 -7.71 2.44 12.04
CA ALA A 94 -7.64 0.99 12.12
C ALA A 94 -8.84 0.32 11.43
N TYR A 95 -10.04 0.88 11.59
CA TYR A 95 -11.23 0.41 10.90
C TYR A 95 -11.11 0.57 9.38
N ASN A 96 -10.57 1.69 8.89
CA ASN A 96 -10.26 1.86 7.46
C ASN A 96 -9.31 0.76 6.95
N GLY A 97 -8.22 0.50 7.69
CA GLY A 97 -7.26 -0.56 7.33
C GLY A 97 -7.83 -1.98 7.41
N THR A 98 -9.03 -2.17 7.94
CA THR A 98 -9.73 -3.45 8.04
C THR A 98 -11.07 -3.47 7.28
N TYR A 99 -11.27 -2.54 6.34
CA TYR A 99 -12.48 -2.41 5.49
C TYR A 99 -13.78 -2.14 6.25
N ARG A 100 -13.70 -1.73 7.49
CA ARG A 100 -14.83 -1.38 8.35
C ARG A 100 -15.15 0.12 8.22
N PHE A 101 -15.50 0.53 7.00
CA PHE A 101 -15.61 1.95 6.66
C PHE A 101 -16.79 2.65 7.35
N GLU A 102 -17.89 1.95 7.63
CA GLU A 102 -19.01 2.53 8.38
C GLU A 102 -18.57 2.94 9.78
N GLU A 103 -17.91 2.03 10.50
CA GLU A 103 -17.39 2.30 11.84
C GLU A 103 -16.25 3.34 11.82
N ALA A 104 -15.46 3.39 10.75
CA ALA A 104 -14.46 4.43 10.58
C ALA A 104 -15.10 5.83 10.45
N VAL A 105 -16.17 5.94 9.64
CA VAL A 105 -16.95 7.18 9.49
C VAL A 105 -17.48 7.64 10.84
N GLU A 106 -18.12 6.75 11.62
CA GLU A 106 -18.63 7.07 12.96
C GLU A 106 -17.52 7.57 13.88
N CYS A 107 -16.37 6.91 13.90
CA CYS A 107 -15.21 7.32 14.71
C CYS A 107 -14.71 8.72 14.35
N PHE A 108 -14.59 9.04 13.07
CA PHE A 108 -14.13 10.36 12.64
C PHE A 108 -15.17 11.45 12.92
N GLU A 109 -16.46 11.18 12.74
CA GLU A 109 -17.54 12.12 13.08
C GLU A 109 -17.53 12.45 14.58
N GLU A 110 -17.41 11.44 15.47
CA GLU A 110 -17.28 11.66 16.90
C GLU A 110 -16.02 12.44 17.27
N TYR A 111 -14.88 12.13 16.63
CA TYR A 111 -13.63 12.85 16.86
C TYR A 111 -13.71 14.31 16.45
N ILE A 112 -14.29 14.60 15.28
CA ILE A 112 -14.51 15.96 14.78
C ILE A 112 -15.44 16.73 15.72
N ALA A 113 -16.52 16.09 16.21
CA ALA A 113 -17.43 16.72 17.17
C ALA A 113 -16.73 17.10 18.49
N ASP A 114 -15.81 16.25 18.99
CA ASP A 114 -14.99 16.56 20.17
C ASP A 114 -13.99 17.70 19.91
N LEU A 115 -13.32 17.70 18.74
CA LEU A 115 -12.43 18.80 18.34
C LEU A 115 -13.18 20.14 18.26
N LYS A 116 -14.37 20.18 17.65
CA LYS A 116 -15.23 21.38 17.55
C LYS A 116 -15.62 21.90 18.93
N LYS A 117 -16.01 21.01 19.86
CA LYS A 117 -16.31 21.39 21.27
C LYS A 117 -15.10 22.04 21.95
N ARG A 118 -13.89 21.56 21.64
CA ARG A 118 -12.62 22.07 22.20
C ARG A 118 -12.04 23.24 21.41
N LYS A 119 -12.73 23.72 20.37
CA LYS A 119 -12.27 24.80 19.47
C LYS A 119 -10.89 24.50 18.85
N ARG A 120 -10.67 23.26 18.44
CA ARG A 120 -9.44 22.80 17.75
C ARG A 120 -9.70 22.67 16.27
N ALA A 121 -8.62 22.71 15.48
CA ALA A 121 -8.64 22.48 14.04
C ALA A 121 -9.18 21.09 13.69
N THR A 122 -9.96 20.98 12.63
CA THR A 122 -10.66 19.77 12.22
C THR A 122 -10.27 19.28 10.82
N GLU A 123 -9.51 20.07 10.07
CA GLU A 123 -9.27 19.89 8.64
C GLU A 123 -8.67 18.52 8.30
N GLU A 124 -7.70 18.04 9.11
CA GLU A 124 -7.09 16.71 8.89
C GLU A 124 -8.08 15.58 9.16
N ALA A 125 -8.89 15.70 10.21
CA ALA A 125 -9.90 14.70 10.53
C ALA A 125 -11.04 14.70 9.49
N GLU A 126 -11.41 15.86 8.97
CA GLU A 126 -12.41 16.00 7.90
C GLU A 126 -11.93 15.36 6.60
N LYS A 127 -10.66 15.47 6.25
CA LYS A 127 -10.07 14.74 5.09
C LYS A 127 -10.17 13.22 5.26
N LEU A 128 -9.85 12.71 6.45
CA LEU A 128 -9.98 11.29 6.75
C LEU A 128 -11.44 10.81 6.68
N LEU A 129 -12.37 11.62 7.17
CA LEU A 129 -13.80 11.35 7.09
C LEU A 129 -14.27 11.26 5.63
N GLU A 130 -13.92 12.24 4.81
CA GLU A 130 -14.31 12.24 3.40
C GLU A 130 -13.71 11.07 2.62
N LYS A 131 -12.43 10.72 2.91
CA LYS A 131 -11.85 9.51 2.35
C LYS A 131 -12.66 8.27 2.76
N SER A 132 -12.95 8.07 4.05
CA SER A 132 -13.71 6.91 4.52
C SER A 132 -15.11 6.83 3.89
N LYS A 133 -15.76 7.99 3.68
CA LYS A 133 -17.05 8.04 2.98
C LYS A 133 -16.94 7.67 1.50
N ALA A 134 -15.84 8.03 0.85
CA ALA A 134 -15.57 7.62 -0.52
C ALA A 134 -15.34 6.10 -0.59
N ASP A 135 -14.51 5.56 0.30
CA ASP A 135 -14.20 4.13 0.42
C ASP A 135 -15.48 3.31 0.70
N LEU A 136 -16.36 3.82 1.57
CA LEU A 136 -17.66 3.20 1.86
C LEU A 136 -18.59 3.19 0.63
N ARG A 137 -18.58 4.26 -0.18
CA ARG A 137 -19.35 4.29 -1.44
C ARG A 137 -18.83 3.26 -2.43
N MET A 138 -17.50 3.12 -2.55
CA MET A 138 -16.88 2.11 -3.40
C MET A 138 -17.24 0.69 -2.93
N LEU A 139 -17.19 0.44 -1.62
CA LEU A 139 -17.59 -0.86 -1.05
C LEU A 139 -19.06 -1.20 -1.36
N LYS A 140 -19.97 -0.24 -1.28
CA LYS A 140 -21.41 -0.46 -1.59
C LYS A 140 -21.70 -0.68 -3.06
N GLY A 141 -20.78 -0.30 -3.95
CA GLY A 141 -20.88 -0.52 -5.40
C GLY A 141 -20.31 -1.86 -5.88
N VAL A 142 -19.79 -2.69 -4.97
CA VAL A 142 -19.12 -3.95 -5.33
C VAL A 142 -20.13 -5.03 -5.70
N GLU A 143 -19.91 -5.70 -6.84
CA GLU A 143 -20.54 -6.97 -7.18
C GLU A 143 -19.79 -8.13 -6.49
N ASP A 144 -20.52 -9.19 -6.13
CA ASP A 144 -19.91 -10.40 -5.55
C ASP A 144 -18.95 -11.04 -6.57
N VAL A 145 -17.68 -11.13 -6.23
CA VAL A 145 -16.65 -11.83 -7.03
C VAL A 145 -16.34 -13.17 -6.41
N CYS A 146 -16.31 -14.20 -7.23
CA CYS A 146 -15.88 -15.53 -6.81
C CYS A 146 -14.36 -15.64 -6.91
N ILE A 147 -13.67 -15.71 -5.77
CA ILE A 147 -12.22 -16.01 -5.75
C ILE A 147 -12.07 -17.51 -6.01
N ILE A 148 -11.47 -17.86 -7.15
CA ILE A 148 -11.23 -19.26 -7.54
C ILE A 148 -9.99 -19.81 -6.85
N ASP A 149 -8.92 -19.01 -6.76
CA ASP A 149 -7.65 -19.40 -6.13
C ASP A 149 -6.89 -18.16 -5.65
N SER A 150 -5.99 -18.33 -4.67
CA SER A 150 -5.07 -17.31 -4.20
C SER A 150 -3.74 -17.92 -3.77
N PHE A 151 -2.64 -17.26 -4.09
CA PHE A 151 -1.30 -17.73 -3.71
C PHE A 151 -0.37 -16.56 -3.45
N VAL A 152 0.66 -16.80 -2.63
CA VAL A 152 1.66 -15.81 -2.29
C VAL A 152 2.91 -16.06 -3.12
N VAL A 153 3.43 -15.03 -3.76
CA VAL A 153 4.66 -15.09 -4.56
C VAL A 153 5.65 -14.02 -4.10
N ASP A 154 6.92 -14.23 -4.39
CA ASP A 154 7.94 -13.22 -4.18
C ASP A 154 7.73 -12.04 -5.13
N LYS A 155 7.86 -10.80 -4.62
CA LYS A 155 7.71 -9.57 -5.42
C LYS A 155 8.66 -9.53 -6.62
N ALA A 156 9.87 -10.07 -6.50
CA ALA A 156 10.86 -10.09 -7.59
C ALA A 156 10.45 -11.01 -8.75
N THR A 157 9.55 -11.97 -8.53
CA THR A 157 9.14 -12.98 -9.52
C THR A 157 7.63 -12.99 -9.76
N PHE A 158 6.90 -11.97 -9.31
CA PHE A 158 5.44 -11.95 -9.35
C PHE A 158 4.88 -12.09 -10.77
N LEU A 159 5.56 -11.59 -11.80
CA LEU A 159 5.14 -11.73 -13.19
C LEU A 159 5.04 -13.19 -13.65
N ASN A 160 5.84 -14.10 -13.07
CA ASN A 160 5.77 -15.53 -13.39
C ASN A 160 4.45 -16.19 -12.96
N ALA A 161 3.71 -15.53 -12.07
CA ALA A 161 2.39 -15.96 -11.64
C ALA A 161 1.28 -15.64 -12.66
N TYR A 162 1.50 -14.63 -13.50
CA TYR A 162 0.53 -14.23 -14.52
C TYR A 162 0.66 -15.15 -15.75
N LYS A 163 -0.34 -15.99 -15.96
CA LYS A 163 -0.45 -16.84 -17.14
C LYS A 163 -1.25 -16.10 -18.20
N ILE A 164 -0.60 -15.17 -18.90
CA ILE A 164 -1.24 -14.45 -19.99
C ILE A 164 -1.24 -15.34 -21.23
N SER A 165 -2.36 -15.41 -21.95
CA SER A 165 -2.42 -16.13 -23.22
C SER A 165 -1.58 -15.39 -24.27
N GLU A 166 -1.04 -16.12 -25.26
CA GLU A 166 -0.28 -15.50 -26.34
C GLU A 166 -1.11 -14.46 -27.12
N GLU A 167 -2.43 -14.62 -27.16
CA GLU A 167 -3.40 -13.69 -27.77
C GLU A 167 -3.58 -12.40 -26.94
N SER A 168 -3.14 -12.37 -25.69
CA SER A 168 -3.25 -11.20 -24.80
C SER A 168 -1.94 -10.40 -24.72
N GLY A 169 -0.92 -10.72 -25.54
CA GLY A 169 0.36 -10.06 -25.51
C GLY A 169 1.36 -10.66 -24.52
N LYS A 170 2.36 -9.87 -24.11
CA LYS A 170 3.43 -10.32 -23.21
C LYS A 170 3.75 -9.26 -22.16
N LEU A 171 4.06 -9.71 -20.95
CA LEU A 171 4.56 -8.88 -19.86
C LEU A 171 6.01 -9.22 -19.56
N PHE A 172 6.80 -8.18 -19.34
CA PHE A 172 8.21 -8.27 -18.96
C PHE A 172 8.47 -7.32 -17.79
N THR A 173 9.52 -7.56 -17.03
CA THR A 173 10.07 -6.50 -16.19
C THR A 173 10.78 -5.47 -17.09
N PHE A 174 10.86 -4.22 -16.62
CA PHE A 174 11.54 -3.16 -17.37
C PHE A 174 12.99 -3.53 -17.72
N ASN A 175 13.72 -4.05 -16.72
CA ASN A 175 15.12 -4.42 -16.87
C ASN A 175 15.33 -5.59 -17.84
N GLU A 176 14.42 -6.56 -17.84
CA GLU A 176 14.46 -7.70 -18.77
C GLU A 176 14.26 -7.23 -20.22
N PHE A 177 13.26 -6.39 -20.47
CA PHE A 177 12.94 -5.93 -21.82
C PHE A 177 14.01 -5.01 -22.40
N PHE A 178 14.46 -4.00 -21.64
CA PHE A 178 15.43 -3.02 -22.11
C PHE A 178 16.89 -3.42 -21.86
N GLN A 179 17.13 -4.59 -21.26
CA GLN A 179 18.46 -5.11 -20.92
C GLN A 179 19.29 -4.11 -20.11
N THR A 180 18.62 -3.41 -19.19
CA THR A 180 19.24 -2.42 -18.30
C THR A 180 19.53 -3.03 -16.94
N GLY A 181 20.61 -2.55 -16.29
CA GLY A 181 20.85 -2.85 -14.88
C GLY A 181 20.21 -1.79 -13.99
N GLY A 182 19.97 -2.13 -12.72
CA GLY A 182 19.45 -1.22 -11.73
C GLY A 182 18.13 -1.69 -11.13
N ASP A 183 17.55 -0.85 -10.27
CA ASP A 183 16.29 -1.11 -9.57
C ASP A 183 15.17 -0.25 -10.20
N HIS A 184 14.78 -0.63 -11.42
CA HIS A 184 13.65 0.02 -12.08
C HIS A 184 12.38 -0.77 -11.77
N GLU A 185 11.50 -0.18 -10.99
CA GLU A 185 10.20 -0.76 -10.65
C GLU A 185 9.22 -0.51 -11.80
N GLY A 186 8.60 -1.57 -12.31
CA GLY A 186 7.59 -1.48 -13.36
C GLY A 186 7.66 -2.61 -14.37
N THR A 187 6.66 -2.64 -15.23
CA THR A 187 6.51 -3.65 -16.28
C THR A 187 6.50 -3.02 -17.66
N VAL A 188 6.84 -3.83 -18.64
CA VAL A 188 6.67 -3.53 -20.08
C VAL A 188 5.61 -4.50 -20.60
N TYR A 189 4.54 -3.96 -21.15
CA TYR A 189 3.55 -4.74 -21.88
C TYR A 189 3.81 -4.63 -23.38
N GLU A 190 3.99 -5.76 -24.05
CA GLU A 190 4.10 -5.88 -25.51
C GLU A 190 2.75 -6.41 -26.06
N THR A 191 2.21 -5.72 -27.06
CA THR A 191 0.96 -6.15 -27.72
C THR A 191 1.13 -7.52 -28.39
N GLU A 192 0.02 -8.25 -28.61
CA GLU A 192 -0.02 -9.55 -29.30
C GLU A 192 0.80 -9.57 -30.58
N ILE A 193 0.63 -8.59 -31.44
CA ILE A 193 1.34 -8.47 -32.72
C ILE A 193 2.81 -8.11 -32.53
N GLY A 194 3.23 -7.70 -31.33
CA GLY A 194 4.61 -7.30 -31.05
C GLY A 194 5.05 -6.02 -31.75
N ASN A 195 4.12 -5.16 -32.15
CA ASN A 195 4.37 -3.93 -32.89
C ASN A 195 4.32 -2.66 -32.02
N LYS A 196 3.89 -2.77 -30.77
CA LYS A 196 3.78 -1.67 -29.81
C LYS A 196 4.06 -2.15 -28.40
N ILE A 197 4.73 -1.32 -27.62
CA ILE A 197 4.94 -1.55 -26.18
C ILE A 197 4.39 -0.37 -25.37
N TYR A 198 4.02 -0.68 -24.14
CA TYR A 198 3.64 0.28 -23.10
C TYR A 198 4.52 0.01 -21.88
N TYR A 199 5.03 1.07 -21.26
CA TYR A 199 5.95 0.97 -20.13
C TYR A 199 5.93 2.28 -19.35
N SER A 200 6.54 2.30 -18.18
CA SER A 200 6.59 3.49 -17.33
C SER A 200 8.03 4.00 -17.20
N GLU A 201 8.17 5.30 -17.27
CA GLU A 201 9.46 6.00 -17.09
C GLU A 201 9.22 7.33 -16.37
N LYS A 202 10.25 7.86 -15.70
CA LYS A 202 10.14 9.16 -15.03
C LYS A 202 9.89 10.28 -16.03
N GLY A 203 8.75 10.92 -15.89
CA GLY A 203 8.36 12.08 -16.66
C GLY A 203 9.00 13.39 -16.15
N GLU A 204 8.68 14.50 -16.79
CA GLU A 204 9.21 15.83 -16.44
C GLU A 204 8.87 16.26 -15.01
N ARG A 205 7.76 15.79 -14.45
CA ARG A 205 7.32 16.06 -13.08
C ARG A 205 8.05 15.22 -12.02
N GLY A 206 8.88 14.25 -12.46
CA GLY A 206 9.58 13.32 -11.59
C GLY A 206 8.75 12.12 -11.11
N SER A 207 7.43 12.09 -11.40
CA SER A 207 6.56 10.93 -11.28
C SER A 207 6.81 9.95 -12.42
N LEU A 208 6.35 8.70 -12.25
CA LEU A 208 6.31 7.73 -13.35
C LEU A 208 5.12 8.05 -14.25
N ASP A 209 5.41 8.19 -15.55
CA ASP A 209 4.41 8.38 -16.59
C ASP A 209 4.37 7.13 -17.49
N ILE A 210 3.21 6.73 -17.98
CA ILE A 210 3.09 5.66 -18.96
C ILE A 210 3.36 6.21 -20.35
N LEU A 211 4.30 5.56 -21.04
CA LEU A 211 4.69 5.86 -22.40
C LEU A 211 4.39 4.67 -23.33
N SER A 212 4.34 4.94 -24.61
CA SER A 212 4.31 3.90 -25.64
C SER A 212 5.42 4.09 -26.67
N LYS A 213 5.87 2.97 -27.26
CA LYS A 213 6.77 2.93 -28.42
C LYS A 213 6.15 2.03 -29.49
N ASN A 214 6.33 2.42 -30.74
CA ASN A 214 5.99 1.59 -31.89
C ASN A 214 7.24 0.91 -32.44
N LYS A 215 7.11 -0.32 -32.89
CA LYS A 215 8.18 -1.05 -33.54
C LYS A 215 8.41 -0.51 -34.95
N LEU A 216 9.62 -0.08 -35.22
CA LEU A 216 10.11 0.22 -36.54
C LEU A 216 10.76 -1.04 -37.12
N GLN A 217 11.32 -0.97 -38.35
CA GLN A 217 11.88 -2.17 -39.02
C GLN A 217 12.88 -2.93 -38.12
N ASN A 218 13.81 -2.22 -37.48
CA ASN A 218 14.90 -2.83 -36.70
C ASN A 218 15.03 -2.26 -35.26
N GLU A 219 14.20 -1.29 -34.88
CA GLU A 219 14.32 -0.60 -33.59
C GLU A 219 12.94 -0.16 -33.07
N TRP A 220 12.88 0.29 -31.82
CA TRP A 220 11.72 0.92 -31.25
C TRP A 220 11.77 2.45 -31.47
N SER A 221 10.64 3.05 -31.74
CA SER A 221 10.52 4.52 -31.80
C SER A 221 10.89 5.17 -30.47
N ASN A 222 11.05 6.49 -30.45
CA ASN A 222 11.11 7.23 -29.19
C ASN A 222 9.83 7.03 -28.37
N GLY A 223 9.97 6.97 -27.03
CA GLY A 223 8.84 6.90 -26.12
C GLY A 223 7.97 8.15 -26.22
N ARG A 224 6.66 7.97 -26.24
CA ARG A 224 5.69 9.06 -26.22
C ARG A 224 4.75 8.86 -25.03
N PRO A 225 4.60 9.85 -24.14
CA PRO A 225 3.62 9.79 -23.05
C PRO A 225 2.22 9.55 -23.64
N LEU A 226 1.41 8.75 -22.93
CA LEU A 226 0.03 8.54 -23.35
C LEU A 226 -0.76 9.83 -23.20
N PRO A 227 -1.59 10.19 -24.21
CA PRO A 227 -2.38 11.42 -24.18
C PRO A 227 -3.57 11.31 -23.23
N GLY A 228 -4.02 12.43 -22.69
CA GLY A 228 -5.13 12.51 -21.73
C GLY A 228 -4.62 12.53 -20.31
N SER A 229 -5.49 12.18 -19.37
CA SER A 229 -5.24 12.32 -17.94
C SER A 229 -4.65 11.08 -17.25
N ILE A 230 -4.17 10.09 -18.01
CA ILE A 230 -3.55 8.87 -17.44
C ILE A 230 -2.37 9.23 -16.53
N ASN A 231 -1.56 10.19 -16.97
CA ASN A 231 -0.33 10.58 -16.29
C ASN A 231 -0.51 11.77 -15.34
N ASP A 232 -1.75 12.24 -15.05
CA ASP A 232 -1.96 13.49 -14.31
C ASP A 232 -1.90 13.32 -12.78
N ALA A 233 -2.25 12.16 -12.27
CA ALA A 233 -2.40 11.91 -10.85
C ALA A 233 -1.34 10.93 -10.32
N GLY A 234 -0.23 11.46 -9.76
CA GLY A 234 0.79 10.64 -9.12
C GLY A 234 1.67 9.83 -10.09
N ASN A 235 2.18 8.69 -9.62
CA ASN A 235 2.88 7.73 -10.45
C ASN A 235 1.87 6.86 -11.21
N ALA A 236 2.06 6.67 -12.49
CA ALA A 236 1.31 5.72 -13.32
C ALA A 236 2.25 4.59 -13.78
N ASN A 237 1.90 3.33 -13.49
CA ASN A 237 2.77 2.18 -13.71
C ASN A 237 1.98 0.91 -14.07
N TYR A 238 2.66 -0.16 -14.39
CA TYR A 238 2.10 -1.50 -14.66
C TYR A 238 1.01 -1.51 -15.74
N PRO A 239 1.24 -0.93 -16.93
CA PRO A 239 0.23 -0.89 -17.98
C PRO A 239 -0.07 -2.28 -18.54
N TYR A 240 -1.36 -2.55 -18.77
CA TYR A 240 -1.86 -3.73 -19.46
C TYR A 240 -2.98 -3.32 -20.43
N VAL A 241 -2.84 -3.65 -21.69
CA VAL A 241 -3.85 -3.33 -22.71
C VAL A 241 -4.63 -4.58 -23.08
N MET A 242 -5.95 -4.47 -23.07
CA MET A 242 -6.82 -5.59 -23.46
C MET A 242 -6.69 -5.93 -24.95
N ALA A 243 -7.16 -7.12 -25.31
CA ALA A 243 -7.19 -7.59 -26.70
C ALA A 243 -8.02 -6.71 -27.66
N ASP A 244 -8.89 -5.83 -27.11
CA ASP A 244 -9.61 -4.82 -27.92
C ASP A 244 -8.70 -3.70 -28.44
N GLY A 245 -7.47 -3.60 -27.95
CA GLY A 245 -6.44 -2.63 -28.32
C GLY A 245 -6.73 -1.19 -27.90
N VAL A 246 -7.82 -0.94 -27.17
CA VAL A 246 -8.26 0.41 -26.77
C VAL A 246 -8.45 0.56 -25.27
N THR A 247 -8.75 -0.51 -24.56
CA THR A 247 -8.91 -0.50 -23.10
C THR A 247 -7.56 -0.75 -22.45
N ILE A 248 -7.13 0.14 -21.55
CA ILE A 248 -5.90 0.02 -20.77
C ILE A 248 -6.21 -0.01 -19.28
N TYR A 249 -5.62 -0.97 -18.58
CA TYR A 249 -5.52 -1.01 -17.13
C TYR A 249 -4.11 -0.57 -16.72
N TYR A 250 -4.00 0.12 -15.61
CA TYR A 250 -2.71 0.54 -15.05
C TYR A 250 -2.85 0.79 -13.55
N ALA A 251 -1.75 0.80 -12.83
CA ALA A 251 -1.75 1.18 -11.42
C ALA A 251 -1.30 2.63 -11.24
N SER A 252 -1.94 3.34 -10.30
CA SER A 252 -1.54 4.70 -9.91
C SER A 252 -1.64 4.88 -8.40
N ASP A 253 -0.70 5.64 -7.83
CA ASP A 253 -0.69 6.05 -6.42
C ASP A 253 -1.31 7.44 -6.20
N GLY A 254 -2.10 7.91 -7.19
CA GLY A 254 -2.86 9.14 -7.09
C GLY A 254 -4.05 9.06 -6.12
N GLU A 255 -5.23 9.48 -6.54
CA GLU A 255 -6.46 9.38 -5.74
C GLU A 255 -6.99 7.95 -5.74
N GLY A 256 -6.96 7.25 -4.59
CA GLY A 256 -7.42 5.86 -4.49
C GLY A 256 -7.65 5.39 -3.05
N LEU A 257 -7.84 4.08 -2.88
CA LEU A 257 -8.09 3.43 -1.60
C LEU A 257 -6.83 3.34 -0.73
N GLY A 258 -5.68 3.11 -1.35
CA GLY A 258 -4.44 2.85 -0.62
C GLY A 258 -3.19 3.37 -1.29
N GLY A 259 -2.23 2.53 -1.56
CA GLY A 259 -1.01 2.85 -2.28
C GLY A 259 -1.24 2.95 -3.79
N TYR A 260 -0.71 2.01 -4.56
CA TYR A 260 -1.11 1.85 -5.95
C TYR A 260 -2.48 1.21 -6.02
N ASP A 261 -3.39 1.84 -6.75
CA ASP A 261 -4.71 1.31 -7.12
C ASP A 261 -4.79 1.08 -8.62
N ILE A 262 -5.59 0.11 -9.05
CA ILE A 262 -5.82 -0.20 -10.45
C ILE A 262 -6.89 0.74 -11.02
N PHE A 263 -6.56 1.34 -12.14
CA PHE A 263 -7.45 2.19 -12.93
C PHE A 263 -7.68 1.59 -14.31
N VAL A 264 -8.81 1.93 -14.90
CA VAL A 264 -9.16 1.57 -16.28
C VAL A 264 -9.54 2.80 -17.06
N THR A 265 -9.12 2.86 -18.33
CA THR A 265 -9.58 3.87 -19.28
C THR A 265 -9.62 3.30 -20.69
N ARG A 266 -10.20 4.05 -21.62
CA ARG A 266 -10.33 3.66 -23.03
C ARG A 266 -9.84 4.76 -23.94
N TYR A 267 -9.13 4.36 -24.98
CA TYR A 267 -8.70 5.26 -26.03
C TYR A 267 -9.87 5.67 -26.92
N ASN A 268 -10.07 6.98 -27.10
CA ASN A 268 -11.08 7.54 -27.97
C ASN A 268 -10.44 7.98 -29.30
N THR A 269 -10.70 7.24 -30.34
CA THR A 269 -10.15 7.50 -31.68
C THR A 269 -10.64 8.81 -32.30
N ASN A 270 -11.76 9.36 -31.83
CA ASN A 270 -12.29 10.62 -32.37
C ASN A 270 -11.53 11.85 -31.82
N THR A 271 -11.04 11.75 -30.61
CA THR A 271 -10.31 12.83 -29.92
C THR A 271 -8.80 12.59 -29.84
N ASP A 272 -8.34 11.40 -30.27
CA ASP A 272 -6.94 10.96 -30.20
C ASP A 272 -6.37 11.01 -28.77
N THR A 273 -7.20 10.66 -27.77
CA THR A 273 -6.83 10.71 -26.36
C THR A 273 -7.56 9.63 -25.56
N TYR A 274 -7.06 9.30 -24.38
CA TYR A 274 -7.77 8.42 -23.45
C TYR A 274 -8.87 9.21 -22.71
N LEU A 275 -9.95 8.53 -22.38
CA LEU A 275 -10.99 9.06 -21.48
C LEU A 275 -10.43 9.28 -20.08
N VAL A 276 -11.19 9.97 -19.24
CA VAL A 276 -10.84 10.12 -17.82
C VAL A 276 -10.77 8.73 -17.19
N PRO A 277 -9.65 8.36 -16.55
CA PRO A 277 -9.51 7.07 -15.91
C PRO A 277 -10.50 6.88 -14.77
N GLU A 278 -11.00 5.66 -14.61
CA GLU A 278 -11.88 5.25 -13.53
C GLU A 278 -11.16 4.25 -12.63
N ASN A 279 -11.21 4.48 -11.29
CA ASN A 279 -10.74 3.52 -10.31
C ASN A 279 -11.66 2.29 -10.35
N VAL A 280 -11.09 1.08 -10.53
CA VAL A 280 -11.89 -0.15 -10.64
C VAL A 280 -12.59 -0.53 -9.33
N GLY A 281 -12.18 0.10 -8.22
CA GLY A 281 -12.80 -0.10 -6.92
C GLY A 281 -12.57 -1.48 -6.32
N MET A 282 -13.26 -1.73 -5.20
CA MET A 282 -13.22 -3.03 -4.53
C MET A 282 -14.06 -4.05 -5.31
N PRO A 283 -13.70 -5.34 -5.27
CA PRO A 283 -12.61 -5.95 -4.50
C PRO A 283 -11.24 -5.97 -5.21
N PHE A 284 -11.12 -5.35 -6.37
CA PHE A 284 -9.88 -5.35 -7.14
C PHE A 284 -8.82 -4.43 -6.54
N ASN A 285 -9.26 -3.30 -5.96
CA ASN A 285 -8.42 -2.40 -5.20
C ASN A 285 -8.60 -2.57 -3.70
N SER A 286 -7.54 -2.34 -2.96
CA SER A 286 -7.42 -2.55 -1.51
C SER A 286 -6.73 -1.36 -0.83
N PRO A 287 -6.67 -1.27 0.52
CA PRO A 287 -5.84 -0.27 1.21
C PRO A 287 -4.33 -0.48 1.04
N TYR A 288 -3.90 -1.51 0.31
CA TYR A 288 -2.50 -1.81 0.02
C TYR A 288 -2.14 -1.40 -1.42
N ASN A 289 -1.02 -1.92 -1.92
CA ASN A 289 -0.65 -1.70 -3.32
C ASN A 289 -1.24 -2.81 -4.20
N ASP A 290 -2.04 -2.41 -5.16
CA ASP A 290 -2.63 -3.27 -6.18
C ASP A 290 -1.98 -2.91 -7.53
N TYR A 291 -1.22 -3.85 -8.12
CA TYR A 291 -0.29 -3.48 -9.19
C TYR A 291 -0.81 -3.72 -10.59
N THR A 292 -1.48 -4.84 -10.85
CA THR A 292 -1.89 -5.17 -12.23
C THR A 292 -3.01 -6.20 -12.27
N VAL A 293 -3.78 -6.16 -13.35
CA VAL A 293 -4.74 -7.20 -13.74
C VAL A 293 -4.32 -7.75 -15.10
N SER A 294 -4.67 -9.01 -15.36
CA SER A 294 -4.60 -9.61 -16.68
C SER A 294 -5.85 -10.42 -16.93
N TYR A 295 -6.26 -10.49 -18.18
CA TYR A 295 -7.37 -11.32 -18.62
C TYR A 295 -6.80 -12.49 -19.42
N THR A 296 -7.29 -13.68 -19.14
CA THR A 296 -6.91 -14.93 -19.84
C THR A 296 -8.06 -15.44 -20.68
#